data_2dca84b56130a42f8b242b0f96311216
#
_entry.id   2dca84b56130a42f8b242b0f96311216
#
_cell.length_a   1.000
_cell.length_b   1.000
_cell.length_c   1.000
_cell.angle_alpha   90.00
_cell.angle_beta   90.00
_cell.angle_gamma   90.00
#
_symmetry.space_group_name_H-M   'P 1'
#
loop_
_entity.id
_entity.type
_entity.pdbx_description
1 polymer ?
#
loop_
_entity_poly.entity_id
_entity_poly.type
_entity_poly.pdbx_seq_one_letter_code
_entity_poly.pdbx_strand_id
1 'polypeptide(L)'
;MTRRHFTPTEDSEQTVVCEWLRAKGIFFFSVPNEAALRSASKDRAKRFHLVNKLKHMGLTPGAPDLVIVLPGSCTMAGIKQSVCFLEMKRDSSCKLTHNQECVQLALANRGHLYLIGYGATDAIQKLEQLGC
;
A
#
# COMPACT_ATOMS: atom_id res chain seq x y z
N MET A 1 34.73 -14.04 2.89
CA MET A 1 33.26 -14.09 2.98
C MET A 1 32.67 -12.83 2.37
N THR A 2 32.08 -12.96 1.19
CA THR A 2 31.30 -11.88 0.58
C THR A 2 30.02 -11.71 1.40
N ARG A 3 29.89 -10.59 2.12
CA ARG A 3 28.61 -10.19 2.71
C ARG A 3 27.62 -10.04 1.53
N ARG A 4 26.64 -10.92 1.44
CA ARG A 4 25.50 -10.69 0.57
C ARG A 4 24.85 -9.39 1.03
N HIS A 5 24.99 -8.34 0.26
CA HIS A 5 24.21 -7.12 0.47
C HIS A 5 22.73 -7.48 0.29
N PHE A 6 22.00 -7.56 1.39
CA PHE A 6 20.57 -7.69 1.36
C PHE A 6 20.00 -6.38 0.83
N THR A 7 19.44 -6.41 -0.38
CA THR A 7 18.71 -5.27 -0.91
C THR A 7 17.24 -5.45 -0.50
N PRO A 8 16.68 -4.53 0.30
CA PRO A 8 15.27 -4.58 0.65
C PRO A 8 14.40 -4.59 -0.60
N THR A 9 13.33 -5.37 -0.58
CA THR A 9 12.29 -5.36 -1.61
C THR A 9 11.09 -4.55 -1.13
N GLU A 10 10.25 -4.13 -2.05
CA GLU A 10 8.98 -3.47 -1.70
C GLU A 10 8.13 -4.35 -0.77
N ASP A 11 8.04 -5.64 -1.06
CA ASP A 11 7.30 -6.61 -0.24
C ASP A 11 7.90 -6.75 1.17
N SER A 12 9.24 -6.78 1.29
CA SER A 12 9.89 -6.86 2.60
C SER A 12 9.66 -5.59 3.42
N GLU A 13 9.69 -4.44 2.79
CA GLU A 13 9.41 -3.15 3.45
C GLU A 13 7.95 -3.06 3.89
N GLN A 14 7.02 -3.50 3.06
CA GLN A 14 5.60 -3.58 3.44
C GLN A 14 5.37 -4.52 4.62
N THR A 15 6.05 -5.65 4.65
CA THR A 15 5.97 -6.61 5.76
C THR A 15 6.38 -5.98 7.08
N VAL A 16 7.45 -5.18 7.09
CA VAL A 16 7.89 -4.45 8.29
C VAL A 16 6.81 -3.49 8.78
N VAL A 17 6.19 -2.74 7.89
CA VAL A 17 5.07 -1.84 8.23
C VAL A 17 3.89 -2.63 8.84
N CYS A 18 3.53 -3.76 8.25
CA CYS A 18 2.44 -4.60 8.75
C CYS A 18 2.74 -5.15 10.15
N GLU A 19 3.97 -5.59 10.41
CA GLU A 19 4.41 -6.04 11.74
C GLU A 19 4.31 -4.90 12.76
N TRP A 20 4.74 -3.71 12.39
CA TRP A 20 4.65 -2.53 13.25
C TRP A 20 3.20 -2.16 13.55
N LEU A 21 2.31 -2.15 12.57
CA LEU A 21 0.88 -1.89 12.75
C LEU A 21 0.22 -2.90 13.68
N ARG A 22 0.55 -4.19 13.54
CA ARG A 22 0.04 -5.24 14.43
C ARG A 22 0.53 -5.05 15.87
N ALA A 23 1.81 -4.71 16.03
CA ALA A 23 2.38 -4.45 17.36
C ALA A 23 1.71 -3.25 18.05
N LYS A 24 1.26 -2.27 17.29
CA LYS A 24 0.51 -1.10 17.78
C LYS A 24 -0.99 -1.38 18.01
N GLY A 25 -1.49 -2.53 17.61
CA GLY A 25 -2.92 -2.85 17.67
C GLY A 25 -3.78 -2.05 16.70
N ILE A 26 -3.20 -1.56 15.61
CA ILE A 26 -3.91 -0.78 14.59
C ILE A 26 -4.53 -1.73 13.58
N PHE A 27 -5.82 -1.55 13.31
CA PHE A 27 -6.52 -2.35 12.31
C PHE A 27 -6.17 -1.90 10.90
N PHE A 28 -5.81 -2.86 10.06
CA PHE A 28 -5.49 -2.62 8.65
C PHE A 28 -5.73 -3.88 7.84
N PHE A 29 -5.78 -3.75 6.55
CA PHE A 29 -5.80 -4.86 5.61
C PHE A 29 -5.11 -4.49 4.30
N SER A 30 -4.62 -5.50 3.61
CA SER A 30 -4.01 -5.33 2.29
C SER A 30 -5.06 -5.37 1.19
N VAL A 31 -4.74 -4.69 0.09
CA VAL A 31 -5.54 -4.71 -1.13
C VAL A 31 -4.83 -5.61 -2.14
N PRO A 32 -5.48 -6.65 -2.69
CA PRO A 32 -4.88 -7.48 -3.73
C PRO A 32 -4.47 -6.65 -4.94
N ASN A 33 -3.30 -6.91 -5.48
CA ASN A 33 -2.83 -6.29 -6.70
C ASN A 33 -2.59 -7.33 -7.81
N GLU A 34 -2.49 -6.86 -9.04
CA GLU A 34 -2.27 -7.71 -10.21
C GLU A 34 -0.97 -8.51 -10.13
N ALA A 35 0.10 -7.91 -9.58
CA ALA A 35 1.40 -8.55 -9.48
C ALA A 35 1.37 -9.76 -8.55
N ALA A 36 0.70 -9.66 -7.39
CA ALA A 36 0.51 -10.78 -6.47
C ALA A 36 -0.31 -11.91 -7.11
N LEU A 37 -1.31 -11.58 -7.89
CA LEU A 37 -2.18 -12.55 -8.58
C LEU A 37 -1.47 -13.25 -9.74
N ARG A 38 -0.57 -12.56 -10.44
CA ARG A 38 0.24 -13.14 -11.52
C ARG A 38 1.18 -14.24 -11.02
N SER A 39 1.63 -14.17 -9.78
CA SER A 39 2.48 -15.21 -9.17
C SER A 39 1.70 -16.40 -8.62
N ALA A 40 0.37 -16.31 -8.50
CA ALA A 40 -0.48 -17.33 -7.89
C ALA A 40 -0.68 -18.59 -8.76
N SER A 41 -0.42 -18.51 -10.06
CA SER A 41 -0.51 -19.66 -10.97
C SER A 41 0.58 -19.59 -12.05
N LYS A 42 1.15 -20.74 -12.40
CA LYS A 42 2.09 -20.88 -13.51
C LYS A 42 1.40 -20.92 -14.88
N ASP A 43 0.10 -21.20 -14.92
CA ASP A 43 -0.70 -21.25 -16.14
C ASP A 43 -1.14 -19.83 -16.53
N ARG A 44 -0.61 -19.36 -17.68
CA ARG A 44 -0.87 -18.00 -18.18
C ARG A 44 -2.34 -17.76 -18.51
N ALA A 45 -3.03 -18.75 -19.05
CA ALA A 45 -4.44 -18.64 -19.39
C ALA A 45 -5.32 -18.53 -18.13
N LYS A 46 -5.04 -19.36 -17.12
CA LYS A 46 -5.74 -19.31 -15.82
C LYS A 46 -5.52 -17.99 -15.10
N ARG A 47 -4.28 -17.45 -15.13
CA ARG A 47 -3.97 -16.12 -14.56
C ARG A 47 -4.76 -15.02 -15.25
N PHE A 48 -4.80 -15.03 -16.58
CA PHE A 48 -5.54 -14.04 -17.37
C PHE A 48 -7.02 -14.05 -17.04
N HIS A 49 -7.65 -15.23 -16.98
CA HIS A 49 -9.06 -15.37 -16.61
C HIS A 49 -9.33 -14.92 -15.17
N LEU A 50 -8.44 -15.27 -14.22
CA LEU A 50 -8.57 -14.85 -12.83
C LEU A 50 -8.49 -13.31 -12.70
N VAL A 51 -7.48 -12.70 -13.30
CA VAL A 51 -7.30 -11.24 -13.26
C VAL A 51 -8.49 -10.53 -13.88
N ASN A 52 -8.98 -10.99 -15.03
CA ASN A 52 -10.16 -10.40 -15.66
C ASN A 52 -11.42 -10.55 -14.80
N LYS A 53 -11.65 -11.71 -14.21
CA LYS A 53 -12.76 -11.94 -13.28
C LYS A 53 -12.67 -10.96 -12.10
N LEU A 54 -11.50 -10.83 -11.49
CA LEU A 54 -11.30 -9.95 -10.35
C LEU A 54 -11.45 -8.47 -10.72
N LYS A 55 -11.03 -8.05 -11.91
CA LYS A 55 -11.27 -6.70 -12.43
C LYS A 55 -12.78 -6.40 -12.54
N HIS A 56 -13.57 -7.35 -13.04
CA HIS A 56 -15.03 -7.21 -13.05
C HIS A 56 -15.64 -7.12 -11.64
N MET A 57 -14.96 -7.70 -10.64
CA MET A 57 -15.36 -7.67 -9.23
C MET A 57 -14.78 -6.49 -8.45
N GLY A 58 -14.08 -5.57 -9.12
CA GLY A 58 -13.57 -4.36 -8.48
C GLY A 58 -12.06 -4.29 -8.29
N LEU A 59 -11.28 -5.28 -8.73
CA LEU A 59 -9.83 -5.16 -8.75
C LEU A 59 -9.45 -3.98 -9.63
N THR A 60 -8.78 -2.99 -9.04
CA THR A 60 -8.42 -1.74 -9.71
C THR A 60 -6.90 -1.67 -9.84
N PRO A 61 -6.36 -1.66 -11.07
CA PRO A 61 -4.94 -1.41 -11.27
C PRO A 61 -4.51 -0.10 -10.63
N GLY A 62 -3.42 -0.14 -9.86
CA GLY A 62 -2.91 1.03 -9.16
C GLY A 62 -3.55 1.30 -7.80
N ALA A 63 -4.45 0.44 -7.32
CA ALA A 63 -4.97 0.54 -5.96
C ALA A 63 -3.83 0.49 -4.92
N PRO A 64 -3.91 1.27 -3.83
CA PRO A 64 -2.88 1.28 -2.79
C PRO A 64 -2.75 -0.09 -2.11
N ASP A 65 -1.57 -0.35 -1.56
CA ASP A 65 -1.23 -1.66 -0.96
C ASP A 65 -1.99 -1.96 0.32
N LEU A 66 -2.17 -0.95 1.16
CA LEU A 66 -2.79 -1.08 2.48
C LEU A 66 -3.90 -0.06 2.69
N VAL A 67 -4.95 -0.50 3.36
CA VAL A 67 -5.97 0.35 3.97
C VAL A 67 -5.79 0.29 5.48
N ILE A 68 -5.50 1.43 6.10
CA ILE A 68 -5.22 1.54 7.53
C ILE A 68 -6.36 2.31 8.19
N VAL A 69 -7.01 1.68 9.17
CA VAL A 69 -8.04 2.33 9.97
C VAL A 69 -7.36 3.10 11.10
N LEU A 70 -7.34 4.43 10.95
CA LEU A 70 -6.63 5.30 11.87
C LEU A 70 -7.27 5.31 13.27
N PRO A 71 -6.46 5.47 14.33
CA PRO A 71 -7.00 5.77 15.66
C PRO A 71 -7.85 7.04 15.60
N GLY A 72 -8.96 7.08 16.33
CA GLY A 72 -10.09 8.00 16.13
C GLY A 72 -9.87 9.51 16.30
N SER A 73 -8.61 10.01 16.31
CA SER A 73 -8.31 11.43 16.57
C SER A 73 -7.50 12.14 15.49
N CYS A 74 -7.29 11.51 14.33
CA CYS A 74 -6.51 12.13 13.27
C CYS A 74 -7.33 13.20 12.53
N THR A 75 -6.79 14.43 12.49
CA THR A 75 -7.38 15.54 11.73
C THR A 75 -6.33 16.14 10.81
N MET A 76 -6.64 16.23 9.53
CA MET A 76 -5.79 16.84 8.50
C MET A 76 -6.54 17.98 7.82
N ALA A 77 -5.93 19.18 7.79
CA ALA A 77 -6.53 20.38 7.19
C ALA A 77 -7.97 20.67 7.67
N GLY A 78 -8.26 20.42 8.96
CA GLY A 78 -9.57 20.61 9.56
C GLY A 78 -10.59 19.50 9.29
N ILE A 79 -10.20 18.48 8.54
CA ILE A 79 -11.05 17.32 8.20
C ILE A 79 -10.62 16.12 9.01
N LYS A 80 -11.56 15.49 9.71
CA LYS A 80 -11.30 14.24 10.44
C LYS A 80 -11.07 13.11 9.44
N GLN A 81 -9.92 12.45 9.56
CA GLN A 81 -9.56 11.26 8.78
C GLN A 81 -9.78 10.01 9.62
N SER A 82 -10.46 9.04 9.06
CA SER A 82 -10.69 7.73 9.68
C SER A 82 -9.93 6.59 8.98
N VAL A 83 -9.49 6.81 7.78
CA VAL A 83 -8.78 5.82 6.96
C VAL A 83 -7.62 6.48 6.24
N CYS A 84 -6.50 5.76 6.18
CA CYS A 84 -5.35 6.11 5.36
C CYS A 84 -5.13 5.03 4.29
N PHE A 85 -4.94 5.46 3.05
CA PHE A 85 -4.52 4.60 1.95
C PHE A 85 -3.01 4.72 1.81
N LEU A 86 -2.29 3.62 1.99
CA LEU A 86 -0.83 3.59 1.93
C LEU A 86 -0.35 2.81 0.71
N GLU A 87 0.38 3.49 -0.15
CA GLU A 87 1.16 2.89 -1.25
C GLU A 87 2.60 2.72 -0.80
N MET A 88 3.13 1.50 -0.89
CA MET A 88 4.52 1.22 -0.55
C MET A 88 5.41 1.28 -1.78
N LYS A 89 6.59 1.87 -1.59
CA LYS A 89 7.71 1.83 -2.53
C LYS A 89 8.94 1.31 -1.80
N ARG A 90 9.85 0.67 -2.52
CA ARG A 90 11.09 0.13 -1.95
C ARG A 90 11.91 1.23 -1.27
N ASP A 91 12.08 2.36 -1.96
CA ASP A 91 12.83 3.52 -1.51
C ASP A 91 12.45 4.79 -2.30
N SER A 92 13.08 5.91 -1.97
CA SER A 92 12.79 7.22 -2.57
C SER A 92 13.15 7.35 -4.06
N SER A 93 13.89 6.38 -4.63
CA SER A 93 14.20 6.36 -6.06
C SER A 93 13.04 5.86 -6.92
N CYS A 94 12.06 5.20 -6.31
CA CYS A 94 10.90 4.65 -6.99
C CYS A 94 9.82 5.72 -7.18
N LYS A 95 9.11 5.64 -8.31
CA LYS A 95 8.01 6.56 -8.64
C LYS A 95 6.70 5.80 -8.74
N LEU A 96 5.58 6.50 -8.59
CA LEU A 96 4.27 5.94 -8.88
C LEU A 96 4.15 5.61 -10.36
N THR A 97 3.48 4.50 -10.66
CA THR A 97 3.03 4.20 -12.03
C THR A 97 1.88 5.13 -12.42
N HIS A 98 1.57 5.20 -13.72
CA HIS A 98 0.44 6.00 -14.19
C HIS A 98 -0.89 5.58 -13.51
N ASN A 99 -1.15 4.29 -13.39
CA ASN A 99 -2.35 3.79 -12.72
C ASN A 99 -2.40 4.20 -11.24
N GLN A 100 -1.27 4.13 -10.54
CA GLN A 100 -1.16 4.57 -9.15
C GLN A 100 -1.41 6.09 -9.01
N GLU A 101 -0.89 6.90 -9.92
CA GLU A 101 -1.16 8.35 -9.94
C GLU A 101 -2.65 8.64 -10.14
N CYS A 102 -3.31 7.93 -11.03
CA CYS A 102 -4.75 8.08 -11.26
C CYS A 102 -5.57 7.76 -10.00
N VAL A 103 -5.22 6.68 -9.30
CA VAL A 103 -5.90 6.32 -8.05
C VAL A 103 -5.59 7.33 -6.94
N GLN A 104 -4.34 7.79 -6.83
CA GLN A 104 -3.96 8.84 -5.89
C GLN A 104 -4.81 10.10 -6.07
N LEU A 105 -4.95 10.59 -7.31
CA LEU A 105 -5.76 11.76 -7.62
C LEU A 105 -7.24 11.52 -7.30
N ALA A 106 -7.77 10.35 -7.62
CA ALA A 106 -9.15 10.01 -7.34
C ALA A 106 -9.48 10.04 -5.85
N LEU A 107 -8.56 9.55 -5.02
CA LEU A 107 -8.70 9.57 -3.55
C LEU A 107 -8.50 10.97 -2.98
N ALA A 108 -7.44 11.66 -3.39
CA ALA A 108 -7.12 12.99 -2.90
C ALA A 108 -8.20 14.02 -3.25
N ASN A 109 -8.74 13.97 -4.47
CA ASN A 109 -9.83 14.87 -4.91
C ASN A 109 -11.14 14.66 -4.14
N ARG A 110 -11.29 13.52 -3.48
CA ARG A 110 -12.44 13.20 -2.63
C ARG A 110 -12.18 13.44 -1.14
N GLY A 111 -11.02 14.06 -0.81
CA GLY A 111 -10.65 14.39 0.56
C GLY A 111 -10.12 13.22 1.38
N HIS A 112 -9.73 12.12 0.76
CA HIS A 112 -9.18 10.96 1.45
C HIS A 112 -7.66 11.06 1.57
N LEU A 113 -7.13 10.53 2.67
CA LEU A 113 -5.71 10.55 2.97
C LEU A 113 -4.99 9.43 2.20
N TYR A 114 -4.09 9.83 1.32
CA TYR A 114 -3.23 8.94 0.55
C TYR A 114 -1.77 9.21 0.92
N LEU A 115 -1.05 8.20 1.34
CA LEU A 115 0.37 8.28 1.67
C LEU A 115 1.19 7.37 0.76
N ILE A 116 2.39 7.82 0.45
CA ILE A 116 3.42 6.99 -0.16
C ILE A 116 4.49 6.73 0.91
N GLY A 117 4.76 5.46 1.20
CA GLY A 117 5.84 5.04 2.08
C GLY A 117 7.07 4.63 1.26
N TYR A 118 8.10 5.45 1.27
CA TYR A 118 9.37 5.16 0.61
C TYR A 118 10.27 4.34 1.53
N GLY A 119 9.99 3.05 1.62
CA GLY A 119 10.54 2.15 2.62
C GLY A 119 9.76 2.17 3.93
N ALA A 120 10.02 1.18 4.79
CA ALA A 120 9.28 1.00 6.03
C ALA A 120 9.50 2.16 7.02
N THR A 121 10.73 2.64 7.16
CA THR A 121 11.05 3.74 8.08
C THR A 121 10.28 5.01 7.74
N ASP A 122 10.27 5.40 6.47
CA ASP A 122 9.53 6.56 6.00
C ASP A 122 8.02 6.40 6.21
N ALA A 123 7.47 5.23 5.86
CA ALA A 123 6.06 4.92 6.07
C ALA A 123 5.65 5.01 7.55
N ILE A 124 6.44 4.41 8.44
CA ILE A 124 6.20 4.42 9.89
C ILE A 124 6.24 5.85 10.43
N GLN A 125 7.22 6.65 10.05
CA GLN A 125 7.31 8.05 10.48
C GLN A 125 6.07 8.86 10.05
N LYS A 126 5.61 8.68 8.83
CA LYS A 126 4.40 9.33 8.33
C LYS A 126 3.15 8.89 9.10
N LEU A 127 3.04 7.60 9.41
CA LEU A 127 1.93 7.07 10.20
C LEU A 127 1.95 7.58 11.65
N GLU A 128 3.13 7.66 12.27
CA GLU A 128 3.28 8.24 13.61
C GLU A 128 2.81 9.70 13.66
N GLN A 129 3.09 10.50 12.62
CA GLN A 129 2.60 11.88 12.50
C GLN A 129 1.07 11.96 12.42
N LEU A 130 0.40 10.89 12.03
CA LEU A 130 -1.06 10.77 11.99
C LEU A 130 -1.66 10.27 13.32
N GLY A 131 -0.85 10.03 14.35
CA GLY A 131 -1.28 9.55 15.65
C GLY A 131 -1.30 8.03 15.81
N CYS A 132 -0.67 7.32 14.86
CA CYS A 132 -0.51 5.86 14.98
C CYS A 132 0.54 5.43 16.02
#